data_a8bfc983b7cff7b4131384e4208e4936
#
_entry.id   a8bfc983b7cff7b4131384e4208e4936
#
_cell.length_a   1.000
_cell.length_b   1.000
_cell.length_c   1.000
_cell.angle_alpha   90.00
_cell.angle_beta   90.00
_cell.angle_gamma   90.00
#
_symmetry.space_group_name_H-M   'P 1'
#
loop_
_entity.id
_entity.type
_entity.pdbx_description
1 polymer ?
#
loop_
_entity_poly.entity_id
_entity_poly.type
_entity_poly.pdbx_seq_one_letter_code
_entity_poly.pdbx_strand_id
1 'polypeptide(L)'
;MFVRKISFQLKPNTFAEFNRTFEKDIVPVLSKQQGFKGEITFATSGSKDVLATSLWDTQKNADLYAGKSYNDVLKMLANVIDGTPKLETTEVLHSTFNEISVAKPVAA
;
A
#
# COMPACT_ATOMS: atom_id res chain seq x y z
N MET A 1 -2.71 14.20 -2.58
CA MET A 1 -2.87 12.76 -2.83
C MET A 1 -2.96 12.04 -1.50
N PHE A 2 -3.95 11.19 -1.36
CA PHE A 2 -4.20 10.44 -0.12
C PHE A 2 -3.37 9.16 -0.08
N VAL A 3 -2.86 8.78 1.08
CA VAL A 3 -1.92 7.67 1.23
C VAL A 3 -2.41 6.70 2.31
N ARG A 4 -2.39 5.40 1.99
CA ARG A 4 -2.58 4.32 2.95
C ARG A 4 -1.23 3.62 3.15
N LYS A 5 -0.77 3.57 4.38
CA LYS A 5 0.49 2.89 4.76
C LYS A 5 0.14 1.66 5.59
N ILE A 6 0.58 0.50 5.12
CA ILE A 6 0.37 -0.76 5.83
C ILE A 6 1.74 -1.27 6.26
N SER A 7 1.96 -1.40 7.55
CA SER A 7 3.21 -1.97 8.08
C SER A 7 2.94 -3.36 8.67
N PHE A 8 3.83 -4.27 8.39
CA PHE A 8 3.72 -5.65 8.85
C PHE A 8 5.09 -6.33 8.87
N GLN A 9 5.15 -7.51 9.49
CA GLN A 9 6.34 -8.34 9.48
C GLN A 9 6.09 -9.59 8.64
N LEU A 10 7.12 -10.07 7.96
CA LEU A 10 7.05 -11.31 7.21
C LEU A 10 7.42 -12.49 8.09
N LYS A 11 6.80 -13.64 7.84
CA LYS A 11 7.22 -14.90 8.42
C LYS A 11 8.63 -15.26 7.90
N PRO A 12 9.41 -16.06 8.66
CA PRO A 12 10.74 -16.47 8.21
C PRO A 12 10.70 -17.12 6.83
N ASN A 13 11.69 -16.77 5.99
CA ASN A 13 11.89 -17.38 4.66
C ASN A 13 10.75 -17.20 3.67
N THR A 14 9.96 -16.12 3.80
CA THR A 14 8.82 -15.88 2.91
C THR A 14 9.01 -14.66 2.00
N PHE A 15 10.18 -14.02 2.01
CA PHE A 15 10.40 -12.79 1.24
C PHE A 15 10.14 -12.98 -0.25
N ALA A 16 10.68 -14.05 -0.85
CA ALA A 16 10.50 -14.31 -2.27
C ALA A 16 9.03 -14.60 -2.62
N GLU A 17 8.33 -15.35 -1.77
CA GLU A 17 6.91 -15.62 -1.95
C GLU A 17 6.09 -14.34 -1.82
N PHE A 18 6.38 -13.51 -0.82
CA PHE A 18 5.72 -12.22 -0.65
C PHE A 18 5.88 -11.37 -1.91
N ASN A 19 7.11 -11.23 -2.39
CA ASN A 19 7.39 -10.39 -3.55
C ASN A 19 6.63 -10.87 -4.79
N ARG A 20 6.63 -12.17 -5.03
CA ARG A 20 5.91 -12.77 -6.15
C ARG A 20 4.39 -12.56 -6.04
N THR A 21 3.83 -12.83 -4.86
CA THR A 21 2.39 -12.65 -4.62
C THR A 21 2.00 -11.20 -4.79
N PHE A 22 2.81 -10.29 -4.27
CA PHE A 22 2.53 -8.87 -4.37
C PHE A 22 2.48 -8.41 -5.82
N GLU A 23 3.51 -8.74 -6.59
CA GLU A 23 3.59 -8.33 -7.99
C GLU A 23 2.51 -8.97 -8.87
N LYS A 24 2.26 -10.26 -8.69
CA LYS A 24 1.37 -11.02 -9.58
C LYS A 24 -0.09 -10.94 -9.20
N ASP A 25 -0.39 -10.87 -7.91
CA ASP A 25 -1.77 -10.99 -7.43
C ASP A 25 -2.31 -9.68 -6.87
N ILE A 26 -1.49 -8.92 -6.15
CA ILE A 26 -1.96 -7.72 -5.45
C ILE A 26 -1.90 -6.48 -6.33
N VAL A 27 -0.79 -6.24 -7.02
CA VAL A 27 -0.66 -5.07 -7.90
C VAL A 27 -1.77 -5.03 -8.95
N PRO A 28 -2.15 -6.14 -9.60
CA PRO A 28 -3.30 -6.12 -10.52
C PRO A 28 -4.62 -5.74 -9.87
N VAL A 29 -4.86 -6.17 -8.63
CA VAL A 29 -6.07 -5.78 -7.90
C VAL A 29 -6.07 -4.28 -7.64
N LEU A 30 -4.97 -3.74 -7.14
CA LEU A 30 -4.83 -2.31 -6.88
C LEU A 30 -5.00 -1.49 -8.15
N SER A 31 -4.39 -1.92 -9.25
CA SER A 31 -4.39 -1.18 -10.51
C SER A 31 -5.78 -1.03 -11.12
N LYS A 32 -6.72 -1.89 -10.75
CA LYS A 32 -8.11 -1.82 -11.21
C LYS A 32 -8.99 -0.92 -10.35
N GLN A 33 -8.49 -0.46 -9.22
CA GLN A 33 -9.30 0.33 -8.30
C GLN A 33 -9.46 1.76 -8.80
N GLN A 34 -10.65 2.30 -8.62
CA GLN A 34 -10.91 3.71 -8.95
C GLN A 34 -10.03 4.62 -8.09
N GLY A 35 -9.34 5.54 -8.73
CA GLY A 35 -8.51 6.53 -8.04
C GLY A 35 -7.15 6.06 -7.60
N PHE A 36 -6.78 4.79 -7.87
CA PHE A 36 -5.45 4.29 -7.56
C PHE A 36 -4.40 5.01 -8.41
N LYS A 37 -3.33 5.51 -7.77
CA LYS A 37 -2.28 6.28 -8.45
C LYS A 37 -0.91 5.66 -8.39
N GLY A 38 -0.67 4.76 -7.48
CA GLY A 38 0.62 4.08 -7.40
C GLY A 38 0.81 3.36 -6.09
N GLU A 39 1.84 2.53 -6.05
CA GLU A 39 2.19 1.73 -4.88
C GLU A 39 3.70 1.71 -4.72
N ILE A 40 4.18 1.87 -3.51
CA ILE A 40 5.60 1.75 -3.19
C ILE A 40 5.71 0.86 -1.97
N THR A 41 6.46 -0.22 -2.09
CA THR A 41 6.74 -1.11 -0.97
C THR A 41 8.19 -0.97 -0.54
N PHE A 42 8.40 -0.77 0.75
CA PHE A 42 9.73 -0.64 1.35
C PHE A 42 10.02 -1.86 2.20
N ALA A 43 11.21 -2.41 2.06
CA ALA A 43 11.71 -3.49 2.90
C ALA A 43 13.16 -3.22 3.23
N THR A 44 13.54 -3.41 4.49
CA THR A 44 14.92 -3.23 4.91
C THR A 44 15.65 -4.55 4.80
N SER A 45 16.80 -4.56 4.13
CA SER A 45 17.63 -5.76 3.98
C SER A 45 17.96 -6.34 5.36
N GLY A 46 17.75 -7.66 5.50
CA GLY A 46 17.99 -8.36 6.75
C GLY A 46 16.90 -8.18 7.81
N SER A 47 15.87 -7.40 7.53
CA SER A 47 14.74 -7.20 8.43
C SER A 47 13.50 -7.93 7.91
N LYS A 48 12.61 -8.26 8.84
CA LYS A 48 11.29 -8.81 8.51
C LYS A 48 10.25 -7.71 8.25
N ASP A 49 10.61 -6.47 8.51
CA ASP A 49 9.67 -5.34 8.45
C ASP A 49 9.42 -4.91 7.02
N VAL A 50 8.16 -4.71 6.69
CA VAL A 50 7.72 -4.23 5.38
C VAL A 50 6.76 -3.08 5.60
N LEU A 51 6.89 -2.05 4.76
CA LEU A 51 5.95 -0.94 4.67
C LEU A 51 5.43 -0.87 3.24
N ALA A 52 4.16 -1.16 3.05
CA ALA A 52 3.50 -1.05 1.76
C ALA A 52 2.66 0.22 1.74
N THR A 53 2.91 1.09 0.75
CA THR A 53 2.27 2.39 0.64
C THR A 53 1.48 2.46 -0.66
N SER A 54 0.18 2.69 -0.57
CA SER A 54 -0.66 2.92 -1.74
C SER A 54 -1.11 4.38 -1.80
N LEU A 55 -1.10 4.95 -3.00
CA LEU A 55 -1.42 6.34 -3.26
C LEU A 55 -2.73 6.43 -4.03
N TRP A 56 -3.58 7.37 -3.62
CA TRP A 56 -4.94 7.51 -4.11
C TRP A 56 -5.23 8.97 -4.44
N ASP A 57 -6.04 9.21 -5.46
CA ASP A 57 -6.42 10.58 -5.82
C ASP A 57 -7.24 11.26 -4.72
N THR A 58 -8.13 10.50 -4.04
CA THR A 58 -8.97 11.02 -2.95
C THR A 58 -9.09 10.01 -1.83
N GLN A 59 -9.38 10.49 -0.62
CA GLN A 59 -9.70 9.62 0.50
C GLN A 59 -10.92 8.75 0.21
N LYS A 60 -11.92 9.30 -0.46
CA LYS A 60 -13.13 8.57 -0.81
C LYS A 60 -12.83 7.30 -1.60
N ASN A 61 -11.96 7.39 -2.59
CA ASN A 61 -11.59 6.23 -3.41
C ASN A 61 -10.73 5.24 -2.61
N ALA A 62 -9.85 5.72 -1.74
CA ALA A 62 -9.11 4.85 -0.84
C ALA A 62 -10.06 4.08 0.09
N ASP A 63 -11.09 4.75 0.62
CA ASP A 63 -12.08 4.13 1.50
C ASP A 63 -12.94 3.10 0.76
N LEU A 64 -13.26 3.34 -0.50
CA LEU A 64 -13.97 2.36 -1.34
C LEU A 64 -13.13 1.09 -1.51
N TYR A 65 -11.85 1.23 -1.81
CA TYR A 65 -10.93 0.09 -1.86
C TYR A 65 -10.92 -0.66 -0.53
N ALA A 66 -10.78 0.07 0.57
CA ALA A 66 -10.72 -0.52 1.90
C ALA A 66 -11.97 -1.34 2.23
N GLY A 67 -13.14 -0.91 1.78
CA GLY A 67 -14.40 -1.60 2.03
C GLY A 67 -14.69 -2.75 1.09
N LYS A 68 -14.03 -2.81 -0.08
CA LYS A 68 -14.33 -3.84 -1.09
C LYS A 68 -13.23 -4.89 -1.25
N SER A 69 -11.99 -4.45 -1.44
CA SER A 69 -10.92 -5.33 -1.92
C SER A 69 -9.81 -5.58 -0.93
N TYR A 70 -9.68 -4.73 0.08
CA TYR A 70 -8.57 -4.83 1.03
C TYR A 70 -8.57 -6.18 1.76
N ASN A 71 -9.74 -6.68 2.15
CA ASN A 71 -9.82 -7.99 2.82
C ASN A 71 -9.31 -9.13 1.93
N ASP A 72 -9.56 -9.05 0.63
CA ASP A 72 -9.04 -10.05 -0.31
C ASP A 72 -7.52 -9.97 -0.42
N VAL A 73 -6.97 -8.76 -0.41
CA VAL A 73 -5.52 -8.56 -0.39
C VAL A 73 -4.90 -9.16 0.87
N LEU A 74 -5.52 -8.95 2.03
CA LEU A 74 -5.04 -9.55 3.28
C LEU A 74 -5.07 -11.08 3.23
N LYS A 75 -6.10 -11.68 2.62
CA LYS A 75 -6.17 -13.12 2.43
C LYS A 75 -5.04 -13.64 1.54
N MET A 76 -4.69 -12.91 0.48
CA MET A 76 -3.59 -13.27 -0.39
C MET A 76 -2.25 -13.28 0.35
N LEU A 77 -2.09 -12.43 1.34
CA LEU A 77 -0.85 -12.29 2.12
C LEU A 77 -0.84 -13.12 3.41
N ALA A 78 -1.93 -13.81 3.74
CA ALA A 78 -2.08 -14.49 5.03
C ALA A 78 -0.97 -15.51 5.31
N ASN A 79 -0.44 -16.16 4.28
CA ASN A 79 0.61 -17.18 4.45
C ASN A 79 2.00 -16.60 4.69
N VAL A 80 2.21 -15.32 4.40
CA VAL A 80 3.54 -14.70 4.47
C VAL A 80 3.65 -13.64 5.55
N ILE A 81 2.53 -13.11 6.05
CA ILE A 81 2.51 -12.07 7.09
C ILE A 81 2.45 -12.71 8.47
N ASP A 82 3.30 -12.22 9.38
CA ASP A 82 3.30 -12.58 10.78
C ASP A 82 2.56 -11.51 11.57
N GLY A 83 1.49 -11.90 12.24
CA GLY A 83 0.66 -10.99 13.02
C GLY A 83 -0.32 -10.18 12.17
N THR A 84 -0.81 -9.09 12.74
CA THR A 84 -1.81 -8.23 12.12
C THR A 84 -1.15 -6.98 11.56
N PRO A 85 -1.39 -6.65 10.28
CA PRO A 85 -0.90 -5.40 9.71
C PRO A 85 -1.46 -4.17 10.41
N LYS A 86 -0.64 -3.14 10.50
CA LYS A 86 -1.05 -1.83 11.05
C LYS A 86 -1.31 -0.87 9.89
N LEU A 87 -2.47 -0.22 9.93
CA LEU A 87 -2.84 0.78 8.95
C LEU A 87 -2.63 2.18 9.49
N GLU A 88 -1.98 3.02 8.70
CA GLU A 88 -1.95 4.46 8.91
C GLU A 88 -2.37 5.15 7.63
N THR A 89 -3.04 6.28 7.74
CA THR A 89 -3.42 7.10 6.59
C THR A 89 -2.82 8.48 6.74
N THR A 90 -2.44 9.07 5.61
CA THR A 90 -1.83 10.40 5.59
C THR A 90 -2.01 11.01 4.20
N GLU A 91 -1.45 12.18 3.99
CA GLU A 91 -1.45 12.84 2.69
C GLU A 91 -0.03 13.22 2.30
N VAL A 92 0.20 13.32 0.99
CA VAL A 92 1.48 13.81 0.47
C VAL A 92 1.50 15.33 0.64
N LEU A 93 2.44 15.81 1.44
CA LEU A 93 2.63 17.25 1.62
C LEU A 93 3.52 17.85 0.52
N HIS A 94 4.61 17.17 0.18
CA HIS A 94 5.54 17.58 -0.87
C HIS A 94 6.00 16.37 -1.66
N SER A 95 6.19 16.54 -2.97
CA SER A 95 6.75 15.52 -3.83
C SER A 95 7.51 16.17 -4.97
N THR A 96 8.64 15.57 -5.33
CA THR A 96 9.40 15.93 -6.54
C THR A 96 9.09 14.97 -7.69
N PHE A 97 8.28 13.93 -7.46
CA PHE A 97 7.85 13.01 -8.52
C PHE A 97 6.65 13.59 -9.26
N ASN A 98 6.71 13.58 -10.58
CA ASN A 98 5.66 14.18 -11.42
C ASN A 98 4.31 13.47 -11.29
N GLU A 99 4.33 12.15 -11.05
CA GLU A 99 3.11 11.34 -10.93
C GLU A 99 2.45 11.45 -9.55
N ILE A 100 3.13 12.02 -8.57
CA ILE A 100 2.60 12.15 -7.22
C ILE A 100 2.21 13.60 -7.01
N SER A 101 0.90 13.89 -7.05
CA SER A 101 0.42 15.22 -6.75
C SER A 101 0.32 15.43 -5.25
N VAL A 102 0.71 16.62 -4.81
CA VAL A 102 0.59 17.00 -3.41
C VAL A 102 -0.83 17.52 -3.15
N ALA A 103 -1.21 17.54 -1.87
CA ALA A 103 -2.43 18.22 -1.47
C ALA A 103 -2.32 19.68 -1.92
N LYS A 104 -3.43 20.23 -2.48
CA LYS A 104 -3.44 21.63 -2.87
C LYS A 104 -3.07 22.48 -1.67
N PRO A 105 -2.10 23.40 -1.82
CA PRO A 105 -1.80 24.29 -0.72
C PRO A 105 -3.09 24.99 -0.31
N VAL A 106 -3.42 24.84 0.96
CA VAL A 106 -4.48 25.63 1.55
C VAL A 106 -3.99 27.05 1.45
N ALA A 107 -4.51 27.76 0.49
CA ALA A 107 -4.26 29.18 0.25
C ALA A 107 -3.02 29.71 0.97
N ALA A 108 -1.91 29.63 0.34
CA ALA A 108 -0.74 30.30 0.89
C ALA A 108 -1.04 31.76 1.08
#